data_b7b3562e5a347ba7d093314afdc19f6b
#
_entry.id   b7b3562e5a347ba7d093314afdc19f6b
#
_cell.length_a   1.000
_cell.length_b   1.000
_cell.length_c   1.000
_cell.angle_alpha   90.00
_cell.angle_beta   90.00
_cell.angle_gamma   90.00
#
_symmetry.space_group_name_H-M   'P 1'
#
loop_
_entity.id
_entity.type
_entity.pdbx_description
1 polymer ?
#
loop_
_entity_poly.entity_id
_entity_poly.type
_entity_poly.pdbx_seq_one_letter_code
_entity_poly.pdbx_strand_id
1 'polypeptide(L)'
;MKVYFNSDKKAPRKKLPKRVRKKKLPSSIELGSHKIVIIRKELDDCFGYFDPAKLEIAIGDTVDDTLAWETLWHEVIEAINFFSEADMEHKSIQVFGLLLHQVIDSIYSKNTNNSGK
;
A
#
# COMPACT_ATOMS: atom_id res chain seq x y z
N MET A 1 11.84 4.79 -4.92
CA MET A 1 12.13 4.34 -3.55
C MET A 1 11.59 2.96 -3.32
N LYS A 2 12.43 2.08 -2.89
CA LYS A 2 12.02 0.72 -2.59
C LYS A 2 11.83 0.55 -1.10
N VAL A 3 10.83 -0.19 -0.73
CA VAL A 3 10.50 -0.45 0.65
C VAL A 3 10.61 -1.93 0.93
N TYR A 4 11.31 -2.27 1.99
CA TYR A 4 11.52 -3.65 2.39
C TYR A 4 10.89 -3.88 3.76
N PHE A 5 9.80 -4.66 3.77
CA PHE A 5 9.19 -5.12 5.00
C PHE A 5 9.69 -6.53 5.25
N ASN A 6 10.24 -6.80 6.40
CA ASN A 6 10.67 -8.16 6.71
C ASN A 6 11.37 -8.79 5.51
N SER A 7 12.42 -8.14 5.06
CA SER A 7 13.02 -8.43 3.77
C SER A 7 13.51 -9.85 3.62
N ASP A 8 13.72 -10.56 4.69
CA ASP A 8 14.18 -11.93 4.66
C ASP A 8 13.05 -12.93 4.40
N LYS A 9 11.81 -12.46 4.29
CA LYS A 9 10.66 -13.35 4.10
C LYS A 9 9.83 -12.90 2.93
N LYS A 10 9.45 -13.87 2.13
CA LYS A 10 8.49 -13.61 1.06
C LYS A 10 7.10 -13.85 1.59
N ALA A 11 6.15 -13.10 1.09
CA ALA A 11 4.76 -13.29 1.47
C ALA A 11 4.30 -14.67 1.05
N PRO A 12 3.55 -15.37 1.89
CA PRO A 12 3.04 -16.67 1.50
C PRO A 12 2.00 -16.54 0.39
N ARG A 13 1.88 -17.58 -0.39
CA ARG A 13 0.97 -17.57 -1.53
C ARG A 13 -0.40 -18.13 -1.18
N LYS A 14 -0.75 -18.15 0.06
CA LYS A 14 -2.05 -18.64 0.47
C LYS A 14 -3.14 -17.72 -0.05
N LYS A 15 -4.20 -18.31 -0.56
CA LYS A 15 -5.38 -17.56 -0.91
C LYS A 15 -6.23 -17.39 0.33
N LEU A 16 -6.71 -16.17 0.52
CA LEU A 16 -7.63 -15.90 1.61
C LEU A 16 -9.03 -16.32 1.20
N PRO A 17 -9.86 -16.74 2.15
CA PRO A 17 -11.27 -16.97 1.84
C PRO A 17 -11.91 -15.71 1.28
N LYS A 18 -12.89 -15.88 0.41
CA LYS A 18 -13.51 -14.73 -0.22
C LYS A 18 -14.06 -13.73 0.78
N ARG A 19 -14.62 -14.23 1.86
CA ARG A 19 -15.27 -13.36 2.84
C ARG A 19 -14.30 -12.41 3.55
N VAL A 20 -12.98 -12.70 3.49
CA VAL A 20 -11.99 -11.83 4.14
C VAL A 20 -11.15 -11.08 3.13
N ARG A 21 -11.48 -11.18 1.85
CA ARG A 21 -10.74 -10.44 0.84
C ARG A 21 -11.07 -8.97 0.93
N LYS A 22 -10.04 -8.16 0.82
CA LYS A 22 -10.21 -6.73 0.72
C LYS A 22 -10.56 -6.36 -0.71
N LYS A 23 -10.99 -5.13 -0.90
CA LYS A 23 -11.19 -4.61 -2.23
C LYS A 23 -9.88 -4.64 -2.99
N LYS A 24 -9.97 -4.73 -4.30
CA LYS A 24 -8.81 -4.60 -5.14
C LYS A 24 -8.19 -3.23 -4.97
N LEU A 25 -6.89 -3.16 -5.16
CA LEU A 25 -6.20 -1.88 -5.15
C LEU A 25 -6.70 -1.03 -6.31
N PRO A 26 -6.73 0.28 -6.14
CA PRO A 26 -7.09 1.16 -7.26
C PRO A 26 -6.03 1.08 -8.35
N SER A 27 -6.42 1.43 -9.56
CA SER A 27 -5.47 1.44 -10.68
C SER A 27 -4.64 2.72 -10.70
N SER A 28 -5.10 3.77 -10.03
CA SER A 28 -4.35 5.01 -9.93
C SER A 28 -4.89 5.83 -8.78
N ILE A 29 -4.09 6.78 -8.35
CA ILE A 29 -4.51 7.77 -7.35
C ILE A 29 -4.06 9.13 -7.86
N GLU A 30 -4.67 10.16 -7.30
CA GLU A 30 -4.24 11.52 -7.60
C GLU A 30 -3.66 12.14 -6.36
N LEU A 31 -2.48 12.69 -6.51
CA LEU A 31 -1.77 13.32 -5.42
C LEU A 31 -1.34 14.70 -5.89
N GLY A 32 -2.02 15.73 -5.38
CA GLY A 32 -1.82 17.06 -5.93
C GLY A 32 -2.22 17.08 -7.39
N SER A 33 -1.35 17.52 -8.24
CA SER A 33 -1.61 17.57 -9.67
C SER A 33 -1.08 16.35 -10.42
N HIS A 34 -0.62 15.34 -9.69
CA HIS A 34 0.00 14.17 -10.30
C HIS A 34 -0.93 12.98 -10.24
N LYS A 35 -1.00 12.26 -11.35
CA LYS A 35 -1.67 10.97 -11.38
C LYS A 35 -0.61 9.90 -11.23
N ILE A 36 -0.75 9.08 -10.21
CA ILE A 36 0.20 8.00 -9.92
C ILE A 36 -0.48 6.68 -10.22
N VAL A 37 0.12 5.92 -11.13
CA VAL A 37 -0.42 4.64 -11.54
C VAL A 37 0.01 3.57 -10.53
N ILE A 38 -0.90 2.68 -10.20
CA ILE A 38 -0.62 1.59 -9.27
C ILE A 38 -0.68 0.29 -10.04
N ILE A 39 0.41 -0.47 -9.99
CA ILE A 39 0.50 -1.72 -10.73
C ILE A 39 0.88 -2.85 -9.79
N ARG A 40 0.50 -4.06 -10.19
CA ARG A 40 0.97 -5.27 -9.54
C ARG A 40 1.97 -5.93 -10.46
N LYS A 41 3.11 -6.34 -9.92
CA LYS A 41 4.11 -6.99 -10.73
C LYS A 41 4.97 -7.88 -9.85
N GLU A 42 5.72 -8.74 -10.49
CA GLU A 42 6.62 -9.64 -9.78
C GLU A 42 7.77 -8.82 -9.19
N LEU A 43 7.94 -8.93 -7.88
CA LEU A 43 9.02 -8.26 -7.17
C LEU A 43 9.71 -9.31 -6.31
N ASP A 44 11.03 -9.37 -6.39
CA ASP A 44 11.80 -10.37 -5.68
C ASP A 44 12.37 -9.87 -4.35
N ASP A 45 12.66 -8.59 -4.26
CA ASP A 45 13.43 -8.06 -3.14
C ASP A 45 12.65 -7.08 -2.26
N CYS A 46 11.39 -6.80 -2.59
CA CYS A 46 10.60 -5.90 -1.77
C CYS A 46 9.12 -6.15 -2.04
N PHE A 47 8.26 -5.62 -1.17
CA PHE A 47 6.82 -5.75 -1.37
C PHE A 47 6.25 -4.66 -2.26
N GLY A 48 6.95 -3.55 -2.39
CA GLY A 48 6.50 -2.47 -3.24
C GLY A 48 7.50 -1.33 -3.29
N TYR A 49 7.30 -0.43 -4.23
CA TYR A 49 8.13 0.76 -4.32
C TYR A 49 7.38 1.87 -5.04
N PHE A 50 7.84 3.10 -4.82
CA PHE A 50 7.38 4.28 -5.53
C PHE A 50 8.50 4.73 -6.47
N ASP A 51 8.13 4.95 -7.73
CA ASP A 51 9.09 5.43 -8.73
C ASP A 51 8.66 6.84 -9.15
N PRO A 52 9.33 7.87 -8.64
CA PRO A 52 8.91 9.24 -8.95
C PRO A 52 9.12 9.63 -10.42
N ALA A 53 10.08 9.00 -11.08
CA ALA A 53 10.32 9.32 -12.48
C ALA A 53 9.19 8.86 -13.38
N LYS A 54 8.56 7.74 -13.03
CA LYS A 54 7.45 7.19 -13.79
C LYS A 54 6.10 7.55 -13.22
N LEU A 55 6.05 8.15 -12.04
CA LEU A 55 4.82 8.39 -11.30
C LEU A 55 4.04 7.07 -11.14
N GLU A 56 4.70 6.10 -10.54
CA GLU A 56 4.18 4.76 -10.48
C GLU A 56 4.47 4.16 -9.11
N ILE A 57 3.48 3.47 -8.57
CA ILE A 57 3.66 2.64 -7.38
C ILE A 57 3.49 1.19 -7.82
N ALA A 58 4.48 0.38 -7.54
CA ALA A 58 4.42 -1.05 -7.85
C ALA A 58 4.24 -1.83 -6.56
N ILE A 59 3.31 -2.79 -6.58
CA ILE A 59 3.04 -3.66 -5.45
C ILE A 59 3.27 -5.09 -5.92
N GLY A 60 3.95 -5.89 -5.10
CA GLY A 60 4.23 -7.26 -5.47
C GLY A 60 2.97 -8.06 -5.74
N ASP A 61 2.98 -8.86 -6.79
CA ASP A 61 1.78 -9.60 -7.19
C ASP A 61 1.56 -10.87 -6.37
N THR A 62 2.53 -11.26 -5.54
CA THR A 62 2.37 -12.41 -4.65
C THR A 62 1.98 -11.99 -3.23
N VAL A 63 1.85 -10.70 -2.99
CA VAL A 63 1.50 -10.17 -1.68
C VAL A 63 -0.01 -10.30 -1.49
N ASP A 64 -0.44 -10.78 -0.31
CA ASP A 64 -1.88 -10.91 -0.08
C ASP A 64 -2.52 -9.54 0.04
N ASP A 65 -3.86 -9.54 0.03
CA ASP A 65 -4.61 -8.29 -0.06
C ASP A 65 -4.34 -7.36 1.12
N THR A 66 -4.26 -7.89 2.32
CA THR A 66 -4.03 -7.05 3.50
C THR A 66 -2.67 -6.38 3.42
N LEU A 67 -1.65 -7.16 3.10
CA LEU A 67 -0.29 -6.60 3.00
C LEU A 67 -0.17 -5.68 1.79
N ALA A 68 -0.91 -5.97 0.73
CA ALA A 68 -0.89 -5.10 -0.46
C ALA A 68 -1.43 -3.71 -0.12
N TRP A 69 -2.53 -3.64 0.64
CA TRP A 69 -3.07 -2.35 1.05
C TRP A 69 -2.13 -1.61 2.00
N GLU A 70 -1.53 -2.35 2.92
CA GLU A 70 -0.56 -1.76 3.84
C GLU A 70 0.63 -1.20 3.07
N THR A 71 1.12 -1.96 2.11
CA THR A 71 2.22 -1.53 1.25
C THR A 71 1.83 -0.30 0.44
N LEU A 72 0.61 -0.29 -0.09
CA LEU A 72 0.15 0.87 -0.85
C LEU A 72 0.18 2.14 0.01
N TRP A 73 -0.35 2.07 1.23
CA TRP A 73 -0.34 3.25 2.09
C TRP A 73 1.08 3.71 2.41
N HIS A 74 1.99 2.76 2.61
CA HIS A 74 3.37 3.11 2.82
C HIS A 74 3.92 3.90 1.62
N GLU A 75 3.66 3.40 0.41
CA GLU A 75 4.20 4.05 -0.78
C GLU A 75 3.51 5.37 -1.07
N VAL A 76 2.24 5.51 -0.72
CA VAL A 76 1.57 6.80 -0.84
C VAL A 76 2.23 7.84 0.05
N ILE A 77 2.59 7.45 1.27
CA ILE A 77 3.26 8.39 2.18
C ILE A 77 4.66 8.70 1.66
N GLU A 78 5.34 7.72 1.07
CA GLU A 78 6.63 7.99 0.43
C GLU A 78 6.47 9.02 -0.68
N ALA A 79 5.41 8.90 -1.47
CA ALA A 79 5.16 9.85 -2.54
C ALA A 79 4.86 11.24 -1.99
N ILE A 80 4.06 11.31 -0.92
CA ILE A 80 3.78 12.58 -0.27
C ILE A 80 5.07 13.20 0.23
N ASN A 81 5.91 12.40 0.86
CA ASN A 81 7.18 12.87 1.36
C ASN A 81 8.05 13.42 0.23
N PHE A 82 8.08 12.70 -0.88
CA PHE A 82 8.88 13.11 -2.03
C PHE A 82 8.41 14.46 -2.59
N PHE A 83 7.11 14.59 -2.83
CA PHE A 83 6.59 15.80 -3.47
C PHE A 83 6.55 16.99 -2.53
N SER A 84 6.36 16.76 -1.25
CA SER A 84 6.30 17.86 -0.28
C SER A 84 7.67 18.24 0.26
N GLU A 85 8.67 17.40 0.00
CA GLU A 85 10.02 17.61 0.54
C GLU A 85 10.02 17.71 2.06
N ALA A 86 9.14 16.95 2.69
CA ALA A 86 9.00 16.97 4.14
C ALA A 86 10.17 16.34 4.86
N ASP A 87 10.98 15.55 4.14
CA ASP A 87 12.17 14.91 4.70
C ASP A 87 11.85 14.03 5.90
N MET A 88 10.79 13.26 5.79
CA MET A 88 10.41 12.32 6.84
C MET A 88 11.37 11.15 6.87
N GLU A 89 11.68 10.68 8.07
CA GLU A 89 12.47 9.48 8.22
C GLU A 89 11.68 8.28 7.74
N HIS A 90 12.38 7.33 7.13
CA HIS A 90 11.75 6.11 6.64
C HIS A 90 10.97 5.37 7.73
N LYS A 91 11.52 5.35 8.93
CA LYS A 91 10.87 4.70 10.05
C LYS A 91 9.52 5.33 10.37
N SER A 92 9.45 6.65 10.32
CA SER A 92 8.19 7.36 10.54
C SER A 92 7.19 7.05 9.44
N ILE A 93 7.64 6.99 8.21
CA ILE A 93 6.78 6.66 7.09
C ILE A 93 6.19 5.26 7.26
N GLN A 94 7.01 4.33 7.72
CA GLN A 94 6.57 2.96 7.93
C GLN A 94 5.46 2.89 8.99
N VAL A 95 5.67 3.57 10.09
CA VAL A 95 4.69 3.58 11.18
C VAL A 95 3.41 4.27 10.75
N PHE A 96 3.52 5.43 10.10
CA PHE A 96 2.33 6.15 9.64
C PHE A 96 1.55 5.33 8.64
N GLY A 97 2.24 4.65 7.74
CA GLY A 97 1.55 3.82 6.75
C GLY A 97 0.74 2.71 7.40
N LEU A 98 1.34 2.05 8.38
CA LEU A 98 0.65 0.98 9.09
C LEU A 98 -0.56 1.51 9.86
N LEU A 99 -0.38 2.58 10.59
CA LEU A 99 -1.47 3.12 11.39
C LEU A 99 -2.59 3.69 10.53
N LEU A 100 -2.24 4.35 9.43
CA LEU A 100 -3.24 4.87 8.51
C LEU A 100 -4.05 3.73 7.90
N HIS A 101 -3.37 2.66 7.53
CA HIS A 101 -4.05 1.49 7.00
C HIS A 101 -5.06 0.95 8.00
N GLN A 102 -4.68 0.86 9.26
CA GLN A 102 -5.56 0.35 10.31
C GLN A 102 -6.79 1.24 10.48
N VAL A 103 -6.58 2.55 10.47
CA VAL A 103 -7.69 3.48 10.63
C VAL A 103 -8.67 3.35 9.47
N ILE A 104 -8.17 3.35 8.26
CA ILE A 104 -9.03 3.28 7.08
C ILE A 104 -9.75 1.95 7.01
N ASP A 105 -9.04 0.86 7.30
CA ASP A 105 -9.66 -0.45 7.31
C ASP A 105 -10.77 -0.53 8.35
N SER A 106 -10.54 0.08 9.50
CA SER A 106 -11.54 0.12 10.56
C SER A 106 -12.78 0.88 10.12
N ILE A 107 -12.60 1.99 9.44
CA ILE A 107 -13.72 2.79 8.97
C ILE A 107 -14.56 2.01 7.95
N TYR A 108 -13.90 1.38 6.99
CA TYR A 108 -14.61 0.62 5.97
C TYR A 108 -15.29 -0.61 6.55
N SER A 109 -14.66 -1.27 7.50
CA SER A 109 -15.27 -2.43 8.13
C SER A 109 -16.53 -2.03 8.89
N LYS A 110 -16.48 -0.92 9.61
CA LYS A 110 -17.65 -0.46 10.36
C LYS A 110 -18.77 -0.05 9.42
N ASN A 111 -18.43 0.64 8.34
CA ASN A 111 -19.44 1.05 7.37
C ASN A 111 -20.12 -0.16 6.73
N THR A 112 -19.31 -1.17 6.41
CA THR A 112 -19.83 -2.40 5.82
C THR A 112 -20.79 -3.10 6.80
N ASN A 113 -20.39 -3.18 8.07
CA ASN A 113 -21.23 -3.81 9.08
C ASN A 113 -22.54 -3.05 9.26
N ASN A 114 -22.45 -1.73 9.28
CA ASN A 114 -23.65 -0.92 9.44
C ASN A 114 -24.59 -1.05 8.27
N SER A 115 -24.06 -1.08 7.07
CA SER A 115 -24.90 -1.18 5.89
C SER A 115 -25.48 -2.57 5.71
N GLY A 116 -24.93 -3.55 6.39
CA GLY A 116 -25.43 -4.91 6.33
C GLY A 116 -26.62 -5.18 7.19
N LYS A 117 -27.12 -4.21 7.90
CA LYS A 117 -28.26 -4.41 8.80
C LYS A 117 -29.58 -4.05 8.20
#